data_f09d9e5ece5dfd482464c931ead1caa6
#
_entry.id   f09d9e5ece5dfd482464c931ead1caa6
#
_cell.length_a   1.000
_cell.length_b   1.000
_cell.length_c   1.000
_cell.angle_alpha   90.00
_cell.angle_beta   90.00
_cell.angle_gamma   90.00
#
_symmetry.space_group_name_H-M   'P 1'
#
loop_
_entity.id
_entity.type
_entity.pdbx_description
1 polymer ?
#
loop_
_entity_poly.entity_id
_entity_poly.type
_entity_poly.pdbx_seq_one_letter_code
_entity_poly.pdbx_strand_id
1 'polypeptide(L)'
;MRHPRDVLFAGEKPFPILPAVDHYAGSEKLMRKALQLQQELGPIFDITCDCEDGAHAGAEREHAEMAAAVIMSDDNRFNRVGARVHDVTHAHWRQDMEILVGRAGSRLPFITLPKPCSAADVQVQIDTLRQIERQCGLDREIPVHVLIETHGALREVWQIAALPGVESLDFGLMDFVSGHHGAIPGAAMKSPGQFEHPLVARAKCEIAAAALACGVVPAHNVTTELKDLDYIRNDALRARREFGFLRMWSIHPNQIVPIVEAMRP
;
A
#
# COMPACT_ATOMS: atom_id res chain seq x y z
N MET A 1 28.98 20.79 -5.01
CA MET A 1 28.27 20.85 -3.69
C MET A 1 27.58 19.52 -3.52
N ARG A 2 27.79 18.79 -2.43
CA ARG A 2 27.04 17.53 -2.17
C ARG A 2 25.62 17.90 -1.76
N HIS A 3 24.65 17.12 -2.22
CA HIS A 3 23.24 17.31 -1.81
C HIS A 3 23.13 17.13 -0.29
N PRO A 4 22.33 17.93 0.45
CA PRO A 4 22.19 17.78 1.90
C PRO A 4 21.85 16.36 2.36
N ARG A 5 21.06 15.62 1.59
CA ARG A 5 20.78 14.19 1.80
C ARG A 5 22.04 13.32 1.87
N ASP A 6 22.98 13.53 0.95
CA ASP A 6 24.21 12.74 0.87
C ASP A 6 25.13 12.95 2.08
N VAL A 7 24.95 14.10 2.77
CA VAL A 7 25.70 14.45 3.96
C VAL A 7 24.98 13.96 5.24
N LEU A 8 23.67 14.07 5.28
CA LEU A 8 22.86 13.70 6.44
C LEU A 8 22.70 12.18 6.58
N PHE A 9 22.69 11.45 5.46
CA PHE A 9 22.45 10.00 5.42
C PHE A 9 23.64 9.26 4.80
N ALA A 10 24.86 9.78 4.95
CA ALA A 10 26.06 9.19 4.38
C ALA A 10 26.27 7.74 4.86
N GLY A 11 25.97 6.77 3.97
CA GLY A 11 26.05 5.34 4.23
C GLY A 11 24.77 4.66 4.70
N GLU A 12 23.67 5.40 4.91
CA GLU A 12 22.35 4.83 5.19
C GLU A 12 21.50 4.75 3.92
N LYS A 13 20.62 3.74 3.86
CA LYS A 13 19.61 3.65 2.82
C LYS A 13 18.72 4.91 2.90
N PRO A 14 18.58 5.69 1.81
CA PRO A 14 17.74 6.87 1.86
C PRO A 14 16.30 6.46 2.14
N PHE A 15 15.64 7.17 3.05
CA PHE A 15 14.23 6.94 3.37
C PHE A 15 13.37 7.16 2.11
N PRO A 16 12.45 6.23 1.75
CA PRO A 16 11.63 6.36 0.56
C PRO A 16 10.79 7.63 0.57
N ILE A 17 10.64 8.28 -0.58
CA ILE A 17 9.74 9.41 -0.74
C ILE A 17 8.53 8.94 -1.53
N LEU A 18 7.47 8.60 -0.81
CA LEU A 18 6.18 8.24 -1.37
C LEU A 18 5.19 9.39 -1.24
N PRO A 19 4.22 9.52 -2.16
CA PRO A 19 3.07 10.41 -1.97
C PRO A 19 2.32 10.09 -0.68
N ALA A 20 1.70 11.10 -0.10
CA ALA A 20 0.96 10.97 1.16
C ALA A 20 -0.28 10.07 1.07
N VAL A 21 -0.75 9.80 -0.13
CA VAL A 21 -1.96 8.98 -0.37
C VAL A 21 -1.65 7.83 -1.29
N ASP A 22 -2.22 6.66 -0.99
CA ASP A 22 -2.35 5.51 -1.87
C ASP A 22 -3.83 5.28 -2.18
N HIS A 23 -4.23 5.49 -3.44
CA HIS A 23 -5.61 5.41 -3.85
C HIS A 23 -5.91 4.08 -4.54
N TYR A 24 -6.77 3.27 -3.92
CA TYR A 24 -7.16 1.96 -4.41
C TYR A 24 -8.34 2.04 -5.39
N ALA A 25 -8.21 1.34 -6.51
CA ALA A 25 -9.23 1.23 -7.54
C ALA A 25 -9.38 -0.22 -8.01
N GLY A 26 -10.57 -0.81 -7.81
CA GLY A 26 -10.86 -2.22 -8.09
C GLY A 26 -11.48 -2.49 -9.47
N SER A 27 -11.84 -1.48 -10.26
CA SER A 27 -12.40 -1.65 -11.59
C SER A 27 -11.72 -0.74 -12.61
N GLU A 28 -11.72 -1.13 -13.89
CA GLU A 28 -11.14 -0.32 -14.96
C GLU A 28 -11.67 1.12 -14.98
N LYS A 29 -12.97 1.27 -14.80
CA LYS A 29 -13.62 2.59 -14.71
C LYS A 29 -13.05 3.44 -13.58
N LEU A 30 -12.85 2.86 -12.41
CA LEU A 30 -12.29 3.56 -11.25
C LEU A 30 -10.80 3.86 -11.44
N MET A 31 -10.03 2.92 -12.00
CA MET A 31 -8.62 3.11 -12.32
C MET A 31 -8.41 4.26 -13.31
N ARG A 32 -9.18 4.29 -14.39
CA ARG A 32 -9.12 5.39 -15.39
C ARG A 32 -9.55 6.73 -14.81
N LYS A 33 -10.57 6.74 -13.95
CA LYS A 33 -10.99 7.96 -13.24
C LYS A 33 -9.90 8.46 -12.29
N ALA A 34 -9.20 7.55 -11.59
CA ALA A 34 -8.07 7.92 -10.74
C ALA A 34 -6.91 8.51 -11.54
N LEU A 35 -6.60 7.95 -12.72
CA LEU A 35 -5.61 8.51 -13.65
C LEU A 35 -5.98 9.93 -14.12
N GLN A 36 -7.24 10.15 -14.49
CA GLN A 36 -7.73 11.48 -14.86
C GLN A 36 -7.53 12.47 -13.70
N LEU A 37 -7.91 12.07 -12.49
CA LEU A 37 -7.74 12.91 -11.32
C LEU A 37 -6.26 13.21 -11.01
N GLN A 38 -5.37 12.23 -11.23
CA GLN A 38 -3.93 12.43 -11.07
C GLN A 38 -3.36 13.41 -12.10
N GLN A 39 -3.92 13.45 -13.32
CA GLN A 39 -3.55 14.46 -14.31
C GLN A 39 -3.98 15.86 -13.89
N GLU A 40 -5.13 16.00 -13.23
CA GLU A 40 -5.67 17.28 -12.74
C GLU A 40 -4.92 17.79 -11.50
N LEU A 41 -4.62 16.91 -10.55
CA LEU A 41 -4.01 17.27 -9.26
C LEU A 41 -2.47 17.15 -9.24
N GLY A 42 -1.87 16.51 -10.24
CA GLY A 42 -0.46 16.14 -10.23
C GLY A 42 -0.19 14.84 -9.46
N PRO A 43 1.09 14.41 -9.37
CA PRO A 43 1.48 13.14 -8.73
C PRO A 43 1.52 13.22 -7.20
N ILE A 44 0.48 13.79 -6.59
CA ILE A 44 0.36 13.93 -5.13
C ILE A 44 -0.15 12.67 -4.43
N PHE A 45 -0.54 11.66 -5.21
CA PHE A 45 -0.96 10.35 -4.74
C PHE A 45 -0.52 9.26 -5.70
N ASP A 46 -0.35 8.04 -5.18
CA ASP A 46 -0.22 6.83 -5.97
C ASP A 46 -1.59 6.22 -6.23
N ILE A 47 -1.69 5.41 -7.28
CA ILE A 47 -2.86 4.59 -7.58
C ILE A 47 -2.46 3.14 -7.43
N THR A 48 -3.26 2.34 -6.73
CA THR A 48 -3.11 0.89 -6.67
C THR A 48 -4.27 0.22 -7.39
N CYS A 49 -3.96 -0.45 -8.52
CA CYS A 49 -4.89 -1.33 -9.20
C CYS A 49 -5.11 -2.57 -8.33
N ASP A 50 -6.33 -2.79 -7.90
CA ASP A 50 -6.64 -3.88 -6.97
C ASP A 50 -7.03 -5.15 -7.73
N CYS A 51 -6.19 -6.17 -7.68
CA CYS A 51 -6.46 -7.48 -8.27
C CYS A 51 -6.99 -8.49 -7.23
N GLU A 52 -7.19 -8.08 -5.98
CA GLU A 52 -7.65 -8.93 -4.88
C GLU A 52 -9.11 -8.60 -4.51
N ASP A 53 -9.38 -8.08 -3.31
CA ASP A 53 -10.74 -7.87 -2.78
C ASP A 53 -11.61 -6.95 -3.63
N GLY A 54 -11.03 -6.02 -4.37
CA GLY A 54 -11.74 -5.11 -5.27
C GLY A 54 -12.02 -5.68 -6.66
N ALA A 55 -11.53 -6.89 -6.99
CA ALA A 55 -11.72 -7.55 -8.27
C ALA A 55 -12.90 -8.52 -8.24
N HIS A 56 -13.45 -8.85 -9.42
CA HIS A 56 -14.47 -9.89 -9.55
C HIS A 56 -13.82 -11.27 -9.57
N ALA A 57 -14.27 -12.17 -8.69
CA ALA A 57 -13.83 -13.55 -8.69
C ALA A 57 -14.22 -14.27 -10.00
N GLY A 58 -13.33 -15.12 -10.49
CA GLY A 58 -13.51 -15.94 -11.69
C GLY A 58 -13.00 -15.31 -13.00
N ALA A 59 -12.41 -14.11 -12.94
CA ALA A 59 -11.80 -13.42 -14.07
C ALA A 59 -10.44 -12.81 -13.68
N GLU A 60 -9.71 -13.49 -12.79
CA GLU A 60 -8.49 -12.97 -12.17
C GLU A 60 -7.42 -12.66 -13.21
N ARG A 61 -7.24 -13.53 -14.19
CA ARG A 61 -6.28 -13.32 -15.27
C ARG A 61 -6.62 -12.10 -16.11
N GLU A 62 -7.86 -12.02 -16.58
CA GLU A 62 -8.35 -10.90 -17.40
C GLU A 62 -8.25 -9.58 -16.63
N HIS A 63 -8.48 -9.63 -15.32
CA HIS A 63 -8.36 -8.47 -14.45
C HIS A 63 -6.91 -8.00 -14.33
N ALA A 64 -5.96 -8.92 -14.10
CA ALA A 64 -4.53 -8.60 -14.06
C ALA A 64 -4.03 -8.05 -15.43
N GLU A 65 -4.50 -8.61 -16.54
CA GLU A 65 -4.20 -8.12 -17.90
C GLU A 65 -4.76 -6.70 -18.13
N MET A 66 -5.97 -6.43 -17.68
CA MET A 66 -6.59 -5.12 -17.72
C MET A 66 -5.81 -4.11 -16.86
N ALA A 67 -5.44 -4.47 -15.62
CA ALA A 67 -4.63 -3.62 -14.75
C ALA A 67 -3.28 -3.28 -15.39
N ALA A 68 -2.59 -4.27 -15.99
CA ALA A 68 -1.35 -4.03 -16.72
C ALA A 68 -1.54 -3.07 -17.91
N ALA A 69 -2.66 -3.19 -18.64
CA ALA A 69 -2.98 -2.28 -19.73
C ALA A 69 -3.24 -0.84 -19.24
N VAL A 70 -3.88 -0.66 -18.09
CA VAL A 70 -4.07 0.65 -17.45
C VAL A 70 -2.73 1.25 -17.04
N ILE A 71 -1.84 0.47 -16.42
CA ILE A 71 -0.49 0.92 -16.03
C ILE A 71 0.31 1.38 -17.25
N MET A 72 0.20 0.68 -18.37
CA MET A 72 0.92 0.99 -19.61
C MET A 72 0.26 2.09 -20.44
N SER A 73 -0.95 2.51 -20.12
CA SER A 73 -1.66 3.53 -20.91
C SER A 73 -0.95 4.90 -20.88
N ASP A 74 -1.17 5.68 -21.93
CA ASP A 74 -0.64 7.06 -22.04
C ASP A 74 -1.21 7.99 -20.97
N ASP A 75 -2.34 7.61 -20.36
CA ASP A 75 -2.95 8.34 -19.26
C ASP A 75 -2.11 8.27 -17.97
N ASN A 76 -1.29 7.24 -17.81
CA ASN A 76 -0.35 7.11 -16.69
C ASN A 76 0.90 7.98 -16.93
N ARG A 77 0.75 9.30 -16.84
CA ARG A 77 1.80 10.27 -17.15
C ARG A 77 2.95 10.30 -16.16
N PHE A 78 2.70 9.89 -14.93
CA PHE A 78 3.64 10.06 -13.82
C PHE A 78 4.31 8.74 -13.39
N ASN A 79 3.94 7.59 -13.97
CA ASN A 79 4.39 6.27 -13.56
C ASN A 79 4.17 6.02 -12.05
N ARG A 80 2.97 6.38 -11.57
CA ARG A 80 2.55 6.30 -10.17
C ARG A 80 1.37 5.34 -9.98
N VAL A 81 1.32 4.28 -10.81
CA VAL A 81 0.28 3.25 -10.75
C VAL A 81 0.90 1.91 -10.44
N GLY A 82 0.74 1.44 -9.21
CA GLY A 82 1.10 0.11 -8.74
C GLY A 82 -0.09 -0.86 -8.80
N ALA A 83 0.09 -2.05 -8.24
CA ALA A 83 -0.97 -3.05 -8.18
C ALA A 83 -0.90 -3.87 -6.90
N ARG A 84 -2.08 -4.24 -6.34
CA ARG A 84 -2.21 -5.26 -5.31
C ARG A 84 -2.50 -6.60 -5.98
N VAL A 85 -1.66 -7.60 -5.74
CA VAL A 85 -1.83 -8.98 -6.19
C VAL A 85 -2.64 -9.77 -5.17
N HIS A 86 -3.04 -10.99 -5.50
CA HIS A 86 -3.63 -11.91 -4.52
C HIS A 86 -2.63 -12.34 -3.44
N ASP A 87 -3.14 -12.79 -2.30
CA ASP A 87 -2.33 -13.34 -1.22
C ASP A 87 -1.60 -14.63 -1.62
N VAL A 88 -0.54 -14.97 -0.89
CA VAL A 88 0.35 -16.10 -1.19
C VAL A 88 -0.34 -17.47 -1.21
N THR A 89 -1.52 -17.60 -0.61
CA THR A 89 -2.30 -18.86 -0.59
C THR A 89 -3.27 -18.97 -1.76
N HIS A 90 -3.54 -17.87 -2.46
CA HIS A 90 -4.46 -17.84 -3.59
C HIS A 90 -3.81 -18.44 -4.85
N ALA A 91 -4.56 -19.21 -5.62
CA ALA A 91 -4.03 -19.93 -6.80
C ALA A 91 -3.42 -19.00 -7.87
N HIS A 92 -3.87 -17.74 -7.95
CA HIS A 92 -3.47 -16.79 -9.01
C HIS A 92 -2.39 -15.79 -8.58
N TRP A 93 -1.93 -15.75 -7.33
CA TRP A 93 -0.99 -14.72 -6.86
C TRP A 93 0.29 -14.61 -7.72
N ARG A 94 0.84 -15.76 -8.12
CA ARG A 94 2.03 -15.82 -8.98
C ARG A 94 1.72 -15.35 -10.40
N GLN A 95 0.58 -15.77 -10.94
CA GLN A 95 0.13 -15.38 -12.27
C GLN A 95 -0.09 -13.87 -12.36
N ASP A 96 -0.64 -13.24 -11.32
CA ASP A 96 -0.78 -11.77 -11.25
C ASP A 96 0.58 -11.10 -11.42
N MET A 97 1.60 -11.53 -10.66
CA MET A 97 2.95 -10.99 -10.78
C MET A 97 3.53 -11.20 -12.17
N GLU A 98 3.38 -12.40 -12.74
CA GLU A 98 3.87 -12.73 -14.10
C GLU A 98 3.24 -11.81 -15.16
N ILE A 99 1.94 -11.56 -15.07
CA ILE A 99 1.23 -10.67 -15.99
C ILE A 99 1.63 -9.22 -15.80
N LEU A 100 1.59 -8.72 -14.57
CA LEU A 100 1.87 -7.33 -14.25
C LEU A 100 3.33 -6.96 -14.58
N VAL A 101 4.28 -7.79 -14.17
CA VAL A 101 5.71 -7.54 -14.44
C VAL A 101 6.04 -7.75 -15.91
N GLY A 102 5.53 -8.82 -16.52
CA GLY A 102 5.80 -9.13 -17.93
C GLY A 102 5.26 -8.08 -18.90
N ARG A 103 4.10 -7.48 -18.59
CA ARG A 103 3.46 -6.49 -19.46
C ARG A 103 3.75 -5.05 -19.08
N ALA A 104 3.91 -4.77 -17.79
CA ALA A 104 3.99 -3.39 -17.28
C ALA A 104 5.19 -3.11 -16.36
N GLY A 105 6.10 -4.06 -16.17
CA GLY A 105 7.22 -3.97 -15.24
C GLY A 105 8.08 -2.73 -15.41
N SER A 106 8.25 -2.23 -16.63
CA SER A 106 9.02 -1.00 -16.90
C SER A 106 8.40 0.26 -16.29
N ARG A 107 7.09 0.26 -16.04
CA ARG A 107 6.33 1.41 -15.50
C ARG A 107 5.71 1.16 -14.13
N LEU A 108 5.82 -0.07 -13.60
CA LEU A 108 5.22 -0.49 -12.34
C LEU A 108 6.08 -0.01 -11.15
N PRO A 109 5.65 0.97 -10.33
CA PRO A 109 6.47 1.54 -9.27
C PRO A 109 6.57 0.64 -8.04
N PHE A 110 5.56 -0.17 -7.74
CA PHE A 110 5.50 -1.10 -6.62
C PHE A 110 4.46 -2.19 -6.84
N ILE A 111 4.58 -3.27 -6.07
CA ILE A 111 3.55 -4.31 -5.91
C ILE A 111 3.16 -4.38 -4.44
N THR A 112 1.85 -4.46 -4.17
CA THR A 112 1.32 -4.62 -2.82
C THR A 112 0.98 -6.08 -2.55
N LEU A 113 1.49 -6.59 -1.43
CA LEU A 113 1.34 -7.97 -0.95
C LEU A 113 0.32 -8.01 0.19
N PRO A 114 -0.88 -8.56 -0.03
CA PRO A 114 -1.92 -8.64 0.99
C PRO A 114 -1.78 -9.88 1.88
N LYS A 115 -2.36 -9.82 3.06
CA LYS A 115 -2.66 -10.94 3.98
C LYS A 115 -1.50 -11.91 4.27
N PRO A 116 -0.22 -11.50 4.35
CA PRO A 116 0.81 -12.44 4.79
C PRO A 116 0.52 -12.89 6.23
N CYS A 117 0.85 -14.14 6.53
CA CYS A 117 0.76 -14.68 7.88
C CYS A 117 2.12 -14.78 8.59
N SER A 118 3.21 -14.53 7.85
CA SER A 118 4.59 -14.58 8.34
C SER A 118 5.54 -13.76 7.48
N ALA A 119 6.74 -13.50 7.98
CA ALA A 119 7.83 -12.94 7.20
C ALA A 119 8.27 -13.90 6.07
N ALA A 120 8.14 -15.21 6.28
CA ALA A 120 8.44 -16.22 5.26
C ALA A 120 7.49 -16.12 4.06
N ASP A 121 6.20 -15.83 4.26
CA ASP A 121 5.24 -15.62 3.17
C ASP A 121 5.65 -14.43 2.31
N VAL A 122 6.03 -13.33 2.94
CA VAL A 122 6.51 -12.13 2.24
C VAL A 122 7.81 -12.43 1.49
N GLN A 123 8.75 -13.15 2.11
CA GLN A 123 10.02 -13.51 1.46
C GLN A 123 9.80 -14.37 0.20
N VAL A 124 8.91 -15.37 0.27
CA VAL A 124 8.56 -16.21 -0.90
C VAL A 124 8.00 -15.36 -2.04
N GLN A 125 7.15 -14.38 -1.74
CA GLN A 125 6.60 -13.49 -2.77
C GLN A 125 7.67 -12.55 -3.33
N ILE A 126 8.57 -12.02 -2.51
CA ILE A 126 9.70 -11.19 -2.96
C ILE A 126 10.64 -12.01 -3.85
N ASP A 127 11.04 -13.22 -3.43
CA ASP A 127 11.93 -14.08 -4.20
C ASP A 127 11.34 -14.44 -5.57
N THR A 128 10.02 -14.71 -5.60
CA THR A 128 9.29 -14.95 -6.83
C THR A 128 9.28 -13.72 -7.73
N LEU A 129 9.02 -12.55 -7.17
CA LEU A 129 9.07 -11.28 -7.89
C LEU A 129 10.46 -11.05 -8.52
N ARG A 130 11.55 -11.23 -7.75
CA ARG A 130 12.94 -11.13 -8.25
C ARG A 130 13.22 -12.13 -9.37
N GLN A 131 12.67 -13.35 -9.28
CA GLN A 131 12.78 -14.34 -10.36
C GLN A 131 12.09 -13.87 -11.64
N ILE A 132 10.86 -13.36 -11.53
CA ILE A 132 10.07 -12.88 -12.66
C ILE A 132 10.73 -11.66 -13.31
N GLU A 133 11.23 -10.71 -12.52
CA GLU A 133 11.96 -9.54 -13.03
C GLU A 133 13.16 -9.95 -13.89
N ARG A 134 13.96 -10.90 -13.42
CA ARG A 134 15.09 -11.44 -14.21
C ARG A 134 14.63 -12.12 -15.49
N GLN A 135 13.56 -12.89 -15.45
CA GLN A 135 12.99 -13.57 -16.63
C GLN A 135 12.46 -12.56 -17.64
N CYS A 136 11.93 -11.44 -17.19
CA CYS A 136 11.45 -10.34 -18.04
C CYS A 136 12.56 -9.38 -18.50
N GLY A 137 13.79 -9.57 -18.03
CA GLY A 137 14.92 -8.70 -18.39
C GLY A 137 14.85 -7.30 -17.79
N LEU A 138 14.18 -7.14 -16.64
CA LEU A 138 14.19 -5.87 -15.91
C LEU A 138 15.55 -5.65 -15.26
N ASP A 139 16.07 -4.43 -15.40
CA ASP A 139 17.35 -3.99 -14.83
C ASP A 139 17.21 -3.34 -13.44
N ARG A 140 16.00 -3.37 -12.88
CA ARG A 140 15.65 -2.83 -11.56
C ARG A 140 14.81 -3.80 -10.75
N GLU A 141 14.86 -3.68 -9.46
CA GLU A 141 13.94 -4.34 -8.53
C GLU A 141 12.70 -3.48 -8.29
N ILE A 142 11.51 -4.08 -8.37
CA ILE A 142 10.25 -3.44 -8.05
C ILE A 142 10.06 -3.51 -6.52
N PRO A 143 9.88 -2.37 -5.83
CA PRO A 143 9.60 -2.36 -4.39
C PRO A 143 8.30 -3.07 -4.06
N VAL A 144 8.19 -3.57 -2.83
CA VAL A 144 6.93 -4.14 -2.33
C VAL A 144 6.38 -3.33 -1.18
N HIS A 145 5.07 -3.17 -1.16
CA HIS A 145 4.28 -2.66 -0.03
C HIS A 145 3.62 -3.87 0.63
N VAL A 146 3.66 -3.97 1.93
CA VAL A 146 3.15 -5.14 2.65
C VAL A 146 2.00 -4.75 3.56
N LEU A 147 0.85 -5.40 3.38
CA LEU A 147 -0.31 -5.23 4.23
C LEU A 147 -0.15 -6.00 5.54
N ILE A 148 -0.17 -5.29 6.64
CA ILE A 148 -0.19 -5.86 7.98
C ILE A 148 -1.65 -5.91 8.43
N GLU A 149 -2.27 -7.06 8.28
CA GLU A 149 -3.71 -7.23 8.48
C GLU A 149 -4.07 -8.62 9.07
N THR A 150 -3.05 -9.41 9.42
CA THR A 150 -3.19 -10.71 10.08
C THR A 150 -2.47 -10.71 11.42
N HIS A 151 -2.86 -11.62 12.31
CA HIS A 151 -2.15 -11.83 13.58
C HIS A 151 -0.68 -12.19 13.37
N GLY A 152 -0.41 -13.03 12.38
CA GLY A 152 0.94 -13.48 12.06
C GLY A 152 1.82 -12.35 11.52
N ALA A 153 1.29 -11.53 10.60
CA ALA A 153 2.00 -10.38 10.09
C ALA A 153 2.32 -9.36 11.20
N LEU A 154 1.37 -9.08 12.09
CA LEU A 154 1.63 -8.18 13.22
C LEU A 154 2.67 -8.75 14.19
N ARG A 155 2.62 -10.05 14.47
CA ARG A 155 3.62 -10.72 15.32
C ARG A 155 5.03 -10.63 14.76
N GLU A 156 5.17 -10.66 13.44
CA GLU A 156 6.45 -10.66 12.73
C GLU A 156 6.72 -9.35 12.00
N VAL A 157 6.05 -8.26 12.40
CA VAL A 157 6.13 -6.96 11.70
C VAL A 157 7.55 -6.41 11.61
N TRP A 158 8.39 -6.63 12.62
CA TRP A 158 9.78 -6.20 12.62
C TRP A 158 10.62 -6.98 11.61
N GLN A 159 10.41 -8.29 11.52
CA GLN A 159 11.06 -9.14 10.55
C GLN A 159 10.63 -8.78 9.12
N ILE A 160 9.33 -8.53 8.92
CA ILE A 160 8.77 -8.10 7.62
C ILE A 160 9.37 -6.75 7.21
N ALA A 161 9.41 -5.77 8.12
CA ALA A 161 9.98 -4.45 7.85
C ALA A 161 11.46 -4.50 7.44
N ALA A 162 12.21 -5.48 7.96
CA ALA A 162 13.63 -5.64 7.67
C ALA A 162 13.93 -6.39 6.36
N LEU A 163 12.92 -6.95 5.69
CA LEU A 163 13.13 -7.69 4.44
C LEU A 163 13.60 -6.76 3.30
N PRO A 164 14.60 -7.18 2.50
CA PRO A 164 15.02 -6.42 1.34
C PRO A 164 13.88 -6.21 0.34
N GLY A 165 13.75 -4.99 -0.17
CA GLY A 165 12.71 -4.64 -1.14
C GLY A 165 11.40 -4.16 -0.54
N VAL A 166 11.18 -4.30 0.77
CA VAL A 166 10.04 -3.69 1.45
C VAL A 166 10.22 -2.18 1.50
N GLU A 167 9.25 -1.43 1.01
CA GLU A 167 9.26 0.03 0.93
C GLU A 167 8.18 0.66 1.81
N SER A 168 7.04 -0.01 1.98
CA SER A 168 5.92 0.43 2.82
C SER A 168 5.35 -0.71 3.65
N LEU A 169 4.94 -0.41 4.89
CA LEU A 169 4.06 -1.25 5.70
C LEU A 169 2.71 -0.58 5.83
N ASP A 170 1.68 -1.24 5.36
CA ASP A 170 0.35 -0.69 5.23
C ASP A 170 -0.62 -1.38 6.20
N PHE A 171 -1.38 -0.65 6.99
CA PHE A 171 -2.31 -1.26 7.93
C PHE A 171 -3.64 -1.61 7.28
N GLY A 172 -3.99 -2.89 7.25
CA GLY A 172 -5.30 -3.41 6.79
C GLY A 172 -6.28 -3.57 7.96
N LEU A 173 -6.90 -2.46 8.39
CA LEU A 173 -7.77 -2.43 9.58
C LEU A 173 -8.96 -3.39 9.49
N MET A 174 -9.61 -3.52 8.32
CA MET A 174 -10.84 -4.29 8.17
C MET A 174 -10.58 -5.78 8.39
N ASP A 175 -9.59 -6.34 7.70
CA ASP A 175 -9.19 -7.74 7.86
C ASP A 175 -8.61 -7.99 9.24
N PHE A 176 -7.83 -7.05 9.79
CA PHE A 176 -7.31 -7.14 11.14
C PHE A 176 -8.43 -7.28 12.18
N VAL A 177 -9.46 -6.44 12.11
CA VAL A 177 -10.62 -6.50 13.02
C VAL A 177 -11.42 -7.79 12.81
N SER A 178 -11.65 -8.18 11.55
CA SER A 178 -12.36 -9.41 11.21
C SER A 178 -11.66 -10.66 11.73
N GLY A 179 -10.33 -10.69 11.68
CA GLY A 179 -9.50 -11.77 12.20
C GLY A 179 -9.54 -11.94 13.72
N HIS A 180 -10.14 -11.00 14.45
CA HIS A 180 -10.29 -11.07 15.92
C HIS A 180 -11.59 -11.75 16.39
N HIS A 181 -12.34 -12.39 15.48
CA HIS A 181 -13.50 -13.22 15.83
C HIS A 181 -14.55 -12.52 16.70
N GLY A 182 -14.77 -11.22 16.49
CA GLY A 182 -15.72 -10.41 17.25
C GLY A 182 -15.19 -9.86 18.59
N ALA A 183 -13.96 -10.13 18.96
CA ALA A 183 -13.34 -9.53 20.16
C ALA A 183 -13.08 -8.02 20.02
N ILE A 184 -12.93 -7.53 18.79
CA ILE A 184 -12.89 -6.11 18.48
C ILE A 184 -14.25 -5.72 17.90
N PRO A 185 -14.97 -4.76 18.52
CA PRO A 185 -16.28 -4.36 18.01
C PRO A 185 -16.17 -3.60 16.69
N GLY A 186 -17.17 -3.71 15.82
CA GLY A 186 -17.19 -3.01 14.54
C GLY A 186 -17.04 -1.48 14.63
N ALA A 187 -17.43 -0.88 15.75
CA ALA A 187 -17.19 0.54 16.02
C ALA A 187 -15.70 0.92 16.04
N ALA A 188 -14.80 -0.04 16.29
CA ALA A 188 -13.36 0.17 16.22
C ALA A 188 -12.81 0.28 14.78
N MET A 189 -13.63 0.09 13.76
CA MET A 189 -13.29 0.37 12.36
C MET A 189 -13.53 1.82 11.94
N LYS A 190 -14.05 2.65 12.85
CA LYS A 190 -14.38 4.07 12.62
C LYS A 190 -13.82 4.93 13.74
N SER A 191 -13.65 6.22 13.50
CA SER A 191 -13.32 7.16 14.57
C SER A 191 -14.48 7.38 15.53
N PRO A 192 -14.21 7.55 16.84
CA PRO A 192 -12.87 7.58 17.43
C PRO A 192 -12.26 6.18 17.72
N GLY A 193 -13.07 5.11 17.66
CA GLY A 193 -12.71 3.76 18.09
C GLY A 193 -11.46 3.20 17.41
N GLN A 194 -11.21 3.51 16.13
CA GLN A 194 -10.01 3.05 15.43
C GLN A 194 -8.69 3.60 16.01
N PHE A 195 -8.75 4.65 16.79
CA PHE A 195 -7.57 5.23 17.47
C PHE A 195 -7.54 4.91 18.96
N GLU A 196 -8.67 4.52 19.54
CA GLU A 196 -8.84 4.37 20.98
C GLU A 196 -8.92 2.91 21.44
N HIS A 197 -9.37 1.99 20.57
CA HIS A 197 -9.44 0.57 20.92
C HIS A 197 -8.04 0.00 21.14
N PRO A 198 -7.71 -0.58 22.32
CA PRO A 198 -6.34 -0.94 22.70
C PRO A 198 -5.62 -1.85 21.70
N LEU A 199 -6.31 -2.87 21.16
CA LEU A 199 -5.69 -3.79 20.19
C LEU A 199 -5.42 -3.12 18.84
N VAL A 200 -6.27 -2.20 18.39
CA VAL A 200 -6.07 -1.44 17.15
C VAL A 200 -4.96 -0.40 17.33
N ALA A 201 -4.98 0.34 18.42
CA ALA A 201 -3.93 1.31 18.73
C ALA A 201 -2.56 0.63 18.86
N ARG A 202 -2.50 -0.53 19.54
CA ARG A 202 -1.28 -1.34 19.61
C ARG A 202 -0.77 -1.71 18.21
N ALA A 203 -1.63 -2.21 17.32
CA ALA A 203 -1.23 -2.58 15.96
C ALA A 203 -0.64 -1.38 15.21
N LYS A 204 -1.29 -0.20 15.29
CA LYS A 204 -0.78 1.02 14.69
C LYS A 204 0.61 1.41 15.22
N CYS A 205 0.80 1.36 16.54
CA CYS A 205 2.10 1.66 17.16
C CYS A 205 3.19 0.69 16.71
N GLU A 206 2.91 -0.61 16.67
CA GLU A 206 3.87 -1.64 16.25
C GLU A 206 4.27 -1.47 14.78
N ILE A 207 3.29 -1.24 13.90
CA ILE A 207 3.55 -1.04 12.46
C ILE A 207 4.40 0.21 12.23
N ALA A 208 4.02 1.34 12.83
CA ALA A 208 4.76 2.58 12.67
C ALA A 208 6.19 2.47 13.26
N ALA A 209 6.33 1.88 14.42
CA ALA A 209 7.64 1.69 15.05
C ALA A 209 8.56 0.80 14.22
N ALA A 210 8.08 -0.35 13.76
CA ALA A 210 8.87 -1.27 12.94
C ALA A 210 9.26 -0.65 11.59
N ALA A 211 8.30 0.01 10.92
CA ALA A 211 8.56 0.66 9.64
C ALA A 211 9.62 1.75 9.76
N LEU A 212 9.45 2.69 10.69
CA LEU A 212 10.38 3.81 10.86
C LEU A 212 11.78 3.33 11.28
N ALA A 213 11.88 2.32 12.14
CA ALA A 213 13.16 1.77 12.57
C ALA A 213 13.93 1.09 11.42
N CYS A 214 13.21 0.51 10.45
CA CYS A 214 13.80 -0.16 9.28
C CYS A 214 13.92 0.74 8.04
N GLY A 215 13.60 2.04 8.14
CA GLY A 215 13.65 2.95 7.00
C GLY A 215 12.57 2.66 5.95
N VAL A 216 11.39 2.21 6.39
CA VAL A 216 10.22 1.85 5.60
C VAL A 216 9.08 2.84 5.90
N VAL A 217 8.23 3.13 4.92
CA VAL A 217 7.14 4.10 5.08
C VAL A 217 5.94 3.44 5.77
N PRO A 218 5.46 3.93 6.93
CA PRO A 218 4.22 3.46 7.51
C PRO A 218 3.01 4.12 6.84
N ALA A 219 2.09 3.31 6.31
CA ALA A 219 0.84 3.75 5.70
C ALA A 219 -0.37 3.37 6.56
N HIS A 220 -1.18 4.36 6.90
CA HIS A 220 -2.37 4.20 7.72
C HIS A 220 -3.52 3.59 6.91
N ASN A 221 -4.41 2.89 7.60
CA ASN A 221 -5.64 2.33 7.02
C ASN A 221 -6.57 3.40 6.44
N VAL A 222 -7.50 2.96 5.61
CA VAL A 222 -8.55 3.82 5.06
C VAL A 222 -9.47 4.39 6.16
N THR A 223 -10.08 5.54 5.89
CA THR A 223 -11.31 5.94 6.56
C THR A 223 -12.52 5.50 5.72
N THR A 224 -13.59 5.07 6.37
CA THR A 224 -14.84 4.68 5.69
C THR A 224 -15.77 5.87 5.42
N GLU A 225 -15.40 7.07 5.90
CA GLU A 225 -16.14 8.30 5.61
C GLU A 225 -15.81 8.79 4.20
N LEU A 226 -16.84 9.12 3.41
CA LEU A 226 -16.70 9.50 2.01
C LEU A 226 -17.17 10.94 1.71
N LYS A 227 -17.87 11.58 2.65
CA LYS A 227 -18.55 12.87 2.42
C LYS A 227 -18.07 13.97 3.34
N ASP A 228 -17.83 13.65 4.60
CA ASP A 228 -17.37 14.60 5.60
C ASP A 228 -15.84 14.78 5.50
N LEU A 229 -15.44 15.86 4.82
CA LEU A 229 -14.02 16.16 4.57
C LEU A 229 -13.26 16.51 5.85
N ASP A 230 -13.92 17.07 6.84
CA ASP A 230 -13.27 17.40 8.12
C ASP A 230 -13.04 16.14 8.95
N TYR A 231 -13.96 15.19 8.91
CA TYR A 231 -13.75 13.86 9.49
C TYR A 231 -12.56 13.15 8.86
N ILE A 232 -12.49 13.12 7.52
CA ILE A 232 -11.38 12.51 6.77
C ILE A 232 -10.05 13.18 7.14
N ARG A 233 -10.01 14.52 7.15
CA ARG A 233 -8.82 15.31 7.53
C ARG A 233 -8.39 15.02 8.96
N ASN A 234 -9.34 14.92 9.89
CA ASN A 234 -9.06 14.61 11.29
C ASN A 234 -8.48 13.22 11.47
N ASP A 235 -8.99 12.20 10.78
CA ASP A 235 -8.44 10.84 10.78
C ASP A 235 -6.97 10.85 10.32
N ALA A 236 -6.67 11.53 9.22
CA ALA A 236 -5.31 11.65 8.71
C ALA A 236 -4.38 12.43 9.67
N LEU A 237 -4.87 13.51 10.30
CA LEU A 237 -4.11 14.24 11.30
C LEU A 237 -3.80 13.40 12.54
N ARG A 238 -4.76 12.62 13.04
CA ARG A 238 -4.56 11.70 14.15
C ARG A 238 -3.56 10.59 13.80
N ALA A 239 -3.72 10.00 12.61
CA ALA A 239 -2.78 8.99 12.12
C ALA A 239 -1.34 9.51 12.12
N ARG A 240 -1.13 10.74 11.63
CA ARG A 240 0.18 11.36 11.55
C ARG A 240 0.71 11.75 12.93
N ARG A 241 -0.06 12.52 13.71
CA ARG A 241 0.42 13.18 14.93
C ARG A 241 0.48 12.26 16.13
N GLU A 242 -0.47 11.32 16.23
CA GLU A 242 -0.56 10.43 17.39
C GLU A 242 0.20 9.12 17.17
N PHE A 243 0.30 8.63 15.91
CA PHE A 243 0.85 7.32 15.60
C PHE A 243 2.07 7.34 14.68
N GLY A 244 2.42 8.48 14.08
CA GLY A 244 3.62 8.61 13.25
C GLY A 244 3.50 8.05 11.83
N PHE A 245 2.29 7.85 11.31
CA PHE A 245 2.10 7.47 9.92
C PHE A 245 2.45 8.61 8.97
N LEU A 246 3.05 8.27 7.84
CA LEU A 246 3.50 9.24 6.84
C LEU A 246 2.67 9.18 5.55
N ARG A 247 1.83 8.18 5.43
CA ARG A 247 0.97 7.90 4.28
C ARG A 247 -0.36 7.34 4.75
N MET A 248 -1.40 7.43 3.94
CA MET A 248 -2.72 6.88 4.24
C MET A 248 -3.39 6.36 2.97
N TRP A 249 -4.15 5.28 3.08
CA TRP A 249 -4.97 4.76 2.01
C TRP A 249 -6.18 5.62 1.75
N SER A 250 -6.63 5.65 0.49
CA SER A 250 -7.94 6.16 0.12
C SER A 250 -8.67 5.17 -0.80
N ILE A 251 -9.98 5.16 -0.72
CA ILE A 251 -10.90 4.34 -1.53
C ILE A 251 -11.91 5.20 -2.29
N HIS A 252 -11.87 6.52 -2.09
CA HIS A 252 -12.76 7.46 -2.75
C HIS A 252 -12.02 8.76 -3.11
N PRO A 253 -12.25 9.37 -4.30
CA PRO A 253 -11.58 10.60 -4.72
C PRO A 253 -11.67 11.76 -3.73
N ASN A 254 -12.80 11.92 -3.03
CA ASN A 254 -12.98 12.98 -2.04
C ASN A 254 -11.98 12.91 -0.87
N GLN A 255 -11.39 11.74 -0.62
CA GLN A 255 -10.44 11.54 0.48
C GLN A 255 -9.05 12.06 0.17
N ILE A 256 -8.66 12.15 -1.11
CA ILE A 256 -7.28 12.41 -1.52
C ILE A 256 -6.78 13.76 -1.01
N VAL A 257 -7.45 14.84 -1.37
CA VAL A 257 -6.99 16.20 -1.00
C VAL A 257 -6.95 16.41 0.52
N PRO A 258 -8.00 16.08 1.31
CA PRO A 258 -7.96 16.22 2.76
C PRO A 258 -6.81 15.44 3.42
N ILE A 259 -6.52 14.22 2.93
CA ILE A 259 -5.40 13.41 3.44
C ILE A 259 -4.06 14.06 3.09
N VAL A 260 -3.87 14.48 1.83
CA VAL A 260 -2.63 15.16 1.40
C VAL A 260 -2.35 16.39 2.25
N GLU A 261 -3.37 17.21 2.52
CA GLU A 261 -3.24 18.41 3.36
C GLU A 261 -2.86 18.06 4.80
N ALA A 262 -3.49 17.03 5.38
CA ALA A 262 -3.24 16.59 6.74
C ALA A 262 -1.87 15.92 6.94
N MET A 263 -1.38 15.21 5.90
CA MET A 263 -0.11 14.48 5.93
C MET A 263 1.11 15.34 5.55
N ARG A 264 0.91 16.59 5.17
CA ARG A 264 2.03 17.52 4.92
C ARG A 264 2.85 17.76 6.19
N PRO A 265 4.19 17.93 6.05
CA PRO A 265 5.09 18.26 7.18
C PRO A 265 4.69 19.54 7.90
#